data_b6fff1d3ee87085224a27071bba014fa
#
_entry.id   b6fff1d3ee87085224a27071bba014fa
#
_cell.length_a   1.000
_cell.length_b   1.000
_cell.length_c   1.000
_cell.angle_alpha   90.00
_cell.angle_beta   90.00
_cell.angle_gamma   90.00
#
_symmetry.space_group_name_H-M   'P 1'
#
loop_
_entity.id
_entity.type
_entity.pdbx_description
1 polymer ?
#
loop_
_entity_poly.entity_id
_entity_poly.type
_entity_poly.pdbx_seq_one_letter_code
_entity_poly.pdbx_strand_id
1 'polypeptide(L)'
;MAQLVNDWWTAPNEYLNREHENHNAIKLYWYFKGQGWTKNAIAGMCGNMHVESRINPGLWQGRSVPADPMTSSKGYGLTQWTPARKYISWALEQGYTNYSDGDYQVLRIVWEWQNKKQWSLNNLGSHTWNDFVYSTETPERLARVWCWAYERPSNPNMELRQENARYYYDLFEREDPSPTPEPSPDPPPEPTPPDDTPTDPDHPGYSNGLTIDQ
;
A
#
# COMPACT_ATOMS: atom_id res chain seq x y z
N MET A 1 -10.09 -26.92 -9.06
CA MET A 1 -10.05 -26.61 -7.62
C MET A 1 -8.75 -25.86 -7.31
N ALA A 2 -8.81 -24.87 -6.41
CA ALA A 2 -7.64 -24.17 -5.91
C ALA A 2 -6.70 -25.13 -5.17
N GLN A 3 -5.40 -24.92 -5.30
CA GLN A 3 -4.35 -25.72 -4.66
C GLN A 3 -3.22 -24.82 -4.14
N LEU A 4 -2.44 -25.32 -3.20
CA LEU A 4 -1.23 -24.64 -2.72
C LEU A 4 -0.02 -25.04 -3.58
N VAL A 5 0.71 -24.02 -4.04
CA VAL A 5 1.99 -24.17 -4.77
C VAL A 5 2.99 -23.22 -4.12
N ASN A 6 4.02 -23.78 -3.47
CA ASN A 6 5.02 -23.02 -2.72
C ASN A 6 4.37 -21.98 -1.78
N ASP A 7 3.34 -22.42 -1.05
CA ASP A 7 2.57 -21.59 -0.14
C ASP A 7 1.76 -20.46 -0.81
N TRP A 8 1.46 -20.58 -2.09
CA TRP A 8 0.49 -19.72 -2.80
C TRP A 8 -0.77 -20.50 -3.14
N TRP A 9 -1.94 -19.94 -2.81
CA TRP A 9 -3.18 -20.47 -3.36
C TRP A 9 -3.28 -20.11 -4.84
N THR A 10 -3.51 -21.11 -5.69
CA THR A 10 -3.59 -20.93 -7.14
C THR A 10 -4.67 -21.81 -7.77
N ALA A 11 -5.26 -21.31 -8.83
CA ALA A 11 -6.25 -22.04 -9.65
C ALA A 11 -6.22 -21.51 -11.10
N PRO A 12 -6.18 -22.39 -12.12
CA PRO A 12 -6.02 -21.93 -13.50
C PRO A 12 -7.31 -21.37 -14.11
N ASN A 13 -8.47 -21.74 -13.60
CA ASN A 13 -9.78 -21.51 -14.23
C ASN A 13 -10.89 -21.07 -13.27
N GLU A 14 -10.57 -20.70 -12.05
CA GLU A 14 -11.55 -20.20 -11.08
C GLU A 14 -10.95 -19.07 -10.22
N TYR A 15 -11.80 -18.21 -9.71
CA TYR A 15 -11.39 -17.22 -8.74
C TYR A 15 -11.12 -17.86 -7.38
N LEU A 16 -10.18 -17.34 -6.64
CA LEU A 16 -9.98 -17.71 -5.25
C LEU A 16 -11.14 -17.19 -4.38
N ASN A 17 -11.44 -17.90 -3.31
CA ASN A 17 -12.28 -17.38 -2.24
C ASN A 17 -11.53 -16.31 -1.43
N ARG A 18 -12.23 -15.57 -0.58
CA ARG A 18 -11.66 -14.46 0.16
C ARG A 18 -10.53 -14.87 1.12
N GLU A 19 -10.62 -16.05 1.71
CA GLU A 19 -9.60 -16.58 2.61
C GLU A 19 -8.28 -16.83 1.87
N HIS A 20 -8.34 -17.55 0.76
CA HIS A 20 -7.17 -17.84 -0.09
C HIS A 20 -6.58 -16.56 -0.70
N GLU A 21 -7.43 -15.63 -1.08
CA GLU A 21 -7.03 -14.32 -1.60
C GLU A 21 -6.28 -13.49 -0.54
N ASN A 22 -6.80 -13.46 0.70
CA ASN A 22 -6.15 -12.79 1.82
C ASN A 22 -4.80 -13.41 2.17
N HIS A 23 -4.70 -14.73 2.17
CA HIS A 23 -3.43 -15.43 2.36
C HIS A 23 -2.38 -14.96 1.34
N ASN A 24 -2.73 -14.95 0.06
CA ASN A 24 -1.84 -14.48 -1.00
C ASN A 24 -1.51 -12.99 -0.86
N ALA A 25 -2.48 -12.16 -0.46
CA ALA A 25 -2.26 -10.73 -0.24
C ALA A 25 -1.26 -10.47 0.90
N ILE A 26 -1.34 -11.22 2.00
CA ILE A 26 -0.41 -11.13 3.13
C ILE A 26 1.01 -11.51 2.68
N LYS A 27 1.17 -12.53 1.83
CA LYS A 27 2.47 -12.86 1.24
C LYS A 27 3.03 -11.71 0.40
N LEU A 28 2.22 -11.11 -0.46
CA LEU A 28 2.61 -9.91 -1.22
C LEU A 28 3.05 -8.78 -0.28
N TYR A 29 2.28 -8.55 0.79
CA TYR A 29 2.59 -7.50 1.76
C TYR A 29 3.99 -7.68 2.35
N TRP A 30 4.28 -8.83 2.95
CA TRP A 30 5.56 -9.07 3.60
C TRP A 30 6.73 -9.05 2.62
N TYR A 31 6.52 -9.57 1.41
CA TYR A 31 7.56 -9.54 0.38
C TYR A 31 7.91 -8.11 -0.03
N PHE A 32 6.92 -7.32 -0.47
CA PHE A 32 7.17 -5.96 -0.95
C PHE A 32 7.57 -4.99 0.16
N LYS A 33 7.06 -5.18 1.38
CA LYS A 33 7.55 -4.47 2.55
C LYS A 33 9.05 -4.72 2.78
N GLY A 34 9.49 -5.96 2.63
CA GLY A 34 10.91 -6.34 2.68
C GLY A 34 11.76 -5.68 1.57
N GLN A 35 11.14 -5.28 0.45
CA GLN A 35 11.76 -4.49 -0.62
C GLN A 35 11.70 -2.97 -0.38
N GLY A 36 11.15 -2.53 0.75
CA GLY A 36 11.03 -1.11 1.13
C GLY A 36 9.79 -0.40 0.58
N TRP A 37 8.81 -1.13 0.01
CA TRP A 37 7.56 -0.53 -0.43
C TRP A 37 6.68 -0.13 0.76
N THR A 38 5.95 0.97 0.63
CA THR A 38 5.01 1.39 1.66
C THR A 38 3.77 0.49 1.71
N LYS A 39 3.17 0.36 2.89
CA LYS A 39 1.89 -0.36 3.09
C LYS A 39 0.83 0.16 2.12
N ASN A 40 0.76 1.48 1.93
CA ASN A 40 -0.18 2.16 1.04
C ASN A 40 0.01 1.73 -0.43
N ALA A 41 1.25 1.69 -0.91
CA ALA A 41 1.57 1.26 -2.27
C ALA A 41 1.19 -0.21 -2.51
N ILE A 42 1.54 -1.08 -1.56
CA ILE A 42 1.22 -2.52 -1.64
C ILE A 42 -0.29 -2.72 -1.66
N ALA A 43 -1.02 -2.02 -0.80
CA ALA A 43 -2.49 -2.10 -0.76
C ALA A 43 -3.12 -1.59 -2.07
N GLY A 44 -2.62 -0.49 -2.64
CA GLY A 44 -3.05 0.03 -3.94
C GLY A 44 -2.83 -0.97 -5.08
N MET A 45 -1.68 -1.64 -5.11
CA MET A 45 -1.38 -2.73 -6.03
C MET A 45 -2.34 -3.91 -5.84
N CYS A 46 -2.53 -4.38 -4.58
CA CYS A 46 -3.41 -5.50 -4.28
C CYS A 46 -4.88 -5.22 -4.66
N GLY A 47 -5.36 -3.97 -4.52
CA GLY A 47 -6.68 -3.56 -4.97
C GLY A 47 -6.87 -3.76 -6.49
N ASN A 48 -5.82 -3.54 -7.27
CA ASN A 48 -5.82 -3.83 -8.70
C ASN A 48 -5.78 -5.33 -8.98
N MET A 49 -4.88 -6.07 -8.34
CA MET A 49 -4.76 -7.52 -8.50
C MET A 49 -6.05 -8.25 -8.11
N HIS A 50 -6.82 -7.70 -7.15
CA HIS A 50 -8.16 -8.22 -6.86
C HIS A 50 -9.06 -8.19 -8.09
N VAL A 51 -9.10 -7.09 -8.82
CA VAL A 51 -9.94 -6.94 -10.01
C VAL A 51 -9.42 -7.79 -11.18
N GLU A 52 -8.10 -7.88 -11.33
CA GLU A 52 -7.48 -8.64 -12.41
C GLU A 52 -7.61 -10.16 -12.22
N SER A 53 -7.32 -10.66 -11.02
CA SER A 53 -7.15 -12.10 -10.82
C SER A 53 -7.71 -12.65 -9.50
N ARG A 54 -8.23 -11.83 -8.59
CA ARG A 54 -8.46 -12.20 -7.19
C ARG A 54 -7.17 -12.66 -6.50
N ILE A 55 -6.06 -11.97 -6.80
CA ILE A 55 -4.71 -12.29 -6.31
C ILE A 55 -4.35 -13.78 -6.53
N ASN A 56 -4.75 -14.31 -7.67
CA ASN A 56 -4.53 -15.69 -8.06
C ASN A 56 -3.42 -15.78 -9.12
N PRO A 57 -2.21 -16.28 -8.77
CA PRO A 57 -1.10 -16.36 -9.71
C PRO A 57 -1.31 -17.36 -10.85
N GLY A 58 -2.24 -18.30 -10.70
CA GLY A 58 -2.54 -19.31 -11.73
C GLY A 58 -3.63 -18.92 -12.71
N LEU A 59 -4.33 -17.80 -12.48
CA LEU A 59 -5.56 -17.50 -13.22
C LEU A 59 -5.31 -17.11 -14.68
N TRP A 60 -6.02 -17.79 -15.58
CA TRP A 60 -6.14 -17.39 -16.98
C TRP A 60 -7.33 -16.46 -17.20
N GLN A 61 -7.14 -15.44 -18.04
CA GLN A 61 -8.21 -14.53 -18.44
C GLN A 61 -9.42 -15.31 -18.97
N GLY A 62 -10.62 -14.92 -18.50
CA GLY A 62 -11.86 -15.60 -18.82
C GLY A 62 -11.98 -16.98 -18.17
N ARG A 63 -11.12 -17.33 -17.21
CA ARG A 63 -11.12 -18.62 -16.49
C ARG A 63 -11.05 -19.82 -17.44
N SER A 64 -10.27 -19.69 -18.50
CA SER A 64 -10.16 -20.70 -19.56
C SER A 64 -8.71 -20.87 -19.96
N VAL A 65 -8.15 -22.01 -19.63
CA VAL A 65 -6.77 -22.38 -19.97
C VAL A 65 -6.63 -22.49 -21.50
N PRO A 66 -5.68 -21.77 -22.14
CA PRO A 66 -5.46 -21.90 -23.56
C PRO A 66 -4.76 -23.21 -23.91
N ALA A 67 -4.94 -23.67 -25.14
CA ALA A 67 -4.25 -24.87 -25.65
C ALA A 67 -2.72 -24.68 -25.69
N ASP A 68 -2.28 -23.47 -26.05
CA ASP A 68 -0.87 -23.09 -26.00
C ASP A 68 -0.71 -21.73 -25.29
N PRO A 69 -0.04 -21.70 -24.13
CA PRO A 69 0.25 -20.49 -23.37
C PRO A 69 1.03 -19.44 -24.14
N MET A 70 1.94 -19.86 -25.03
CA MET A 70 2.88 -18.96 -25.69
C MET A 70 2.26 -18.21 -26.88
N THR A 71 1.27 -18.77 -27.51
CA THR A 71 0.55 -18.17 -28.64
C THR A 71 -0.75 -17.49 -28.24
N SER A 72 -1.18 -17.68 -26.99
CA SER A 72 -2.41 -17.11 -26.47
C SER A 72 -2.36 -15.58 -26.36
N SER A 73 -3.43 -14.90 -26.77
CA SER A 73 -3.64 -13.48 -26.55
C SER A 73 -4.18 -13.14 -25.15
N LYS A 74 -4.53 -14.17 -24.37
CA LYS A 74 -5.12 -14.01 -23.02
C LYS A 74 -4.12 -13.44 -22.03
N GLY A 75 -4.67 -12.79 -20.98
CA GLY A 75 -3.92 -12.41 -19.78
C GLY A 75 -3.72 -13.59 -18.84
N TYR A 76 -2.68 -13.49 -17.98
CA TYR A 76 -2.33 -14.53 -17.03
C TYR A 76 -1.76 -13.95 -15.74
N GLY A 77 -2.11 -14.59 -14.62
CA GLY A 77 -1.48 -14.40 -13.33
C GLY A 77 -1.99 -13.18 -12.54
N LEU A 78 -1.22 -12.77 -11.56
CA LEU A 78 -1.57 -11.74 -10.57
C LEU A 78 -2.07 -10.43 -11.18
N THR A 79 -1.35 -9.92 -12.18
CA THR A 79 -1.65 -8.66 -12.87
C THR A 79 -2.21 -8.88 -14.27
N GLN A 80 -2.59 -10.12 -14.60
CA GLN A 80 -3.13 -10.46 -15.93
C GLN A 80 -2.26 -9.95 -17.09
N TRP A 81 -0.92 -10.20 -17.05
CA TRP A 81 -0.04 -9.84 -18.16
C TRP A 81 -0.61 -10.29 -19.50
N THR A 82 -0.95 -9.34 -20.36
CA THR A 82 -1.61 -9.58 -21.64
C THR A 82 -0.71 -9.13 -22.80
N PRO A 83 -0.37 -10.00 -23.75
CA PRO A 83 -0.57 -11.45 -23.74
C PRO A 83 0.30 -12.16 -22.68
N ALA A 84 -0.14 -13.33 -22.23
CA ALA A 84 0.52 -14.12 -21.16
C ALA A 84 2.02 -14.35 -21.39
N ARG A 85 2.45 -14.48 -22.66
CA ARG A 85 3.85 -14.66 -23.01
C ARG A 85 4.78 -13.53 -22.51
N LYS A 86 4.26 -12.33 -22.22
CA LYS A 86 5.05 -11.24 -21.62
C LYS A 86 5.69 -11.65 -20.30
N TYR A 87 4.97 -12.46 -19.52
CA TYR A 87 5.46 -13.00 -18.28
C TYR A 87 6.08 -14.38 -18.49
N ILE A 88 5.37 -15.32 -19.16
CA ILE A 88 5.77 -16.72 -19.26
C ILE A 88 7.12 -16.87 -19.97
N SER A 89 7.39 -16.13 -21.07
CA SER A 89 8.70 -16.17 -21.73
C SER A 89 9.81 -15.75 -20.77
N TRP A 90 9.61 -14.64 -20.07
CA TRP A 90 10.59 -14.16 -19.10
C TRP A 90 10.83 -15.19 -17.98
N ALA A 91 9.76 -15.80 -17.44
CA ALA A 91 9.90 -16.83 -16.40
C ALA A 91 10.72 -18.01 -16.89
N LEU A 92 10.44 -18.52 -18.09
CA LEU A 92 11.18 -19.63 -18.68
C LEU A 92 12.65 -19.26 -18.98
N GLU A 93 12.93 -18.04 -19.44
CA GLU A 93 14.30 -17.53 -19.64
C GLU A 93 15.10 -17.46 -18.32
N GLN A 94 14.41 -17.25 -17.18
CA GLN A 94 15.02 -17.30 -15.85
C GLN A 94 15.13 -18.72 -15.27
N GLY A 95 14.65 -19.75 -15.98
CA GLY A 95 14.61 -21.13 -15.51
C GLY A 95 13.39 -21.47 -14.63
N TYR A 96 12.41 -20.58 -14.55
CA TYR A 96 11.19 -20.77 -13.74
C TYR A 96 10.14 -21.53 -14.54
N THR A 97 10.15 -22.85 -14.45
CA THR A 97 9.26 -23.71 -15.24
C THR A 97 7.83 -23.77 -14.69
N ASN A 98 7.64 -23.55 -13.38
CA ASN A 98 6.32 -23.47 -12.75
C ASN A 98 5.84 -22.03 -12.69
N TYR A 99 5.44 -21.46 -13.82
CA TYR A 99 5.01 -20.06 -13.90
C TYR A 99 3.69 -19.75 -13.18
N SER A 100 2.99 -20.75 -12.59
CA SER A 100 1.85 -20.52 -11.69
C SER A 100 2.27 -20.22 -10.25
N ASP A 101 3.55 -20.33 -9.94
CA ASP A 101 4.11 -19.96 -8.66
C ASP A 101 4.10 -18.44 -8.48
N GLY A 102 3.48 -17.96 -7.40
CA GLY A 102 3.37 -16.54 -7.13
C GLY A 102 4.72 -15.87 -6.86
N ASP A 103 5.70 -16.59 -6.29
CA ASP A 103 7.03 -16.06 -6.03
C ASP A 103 7.72 -15.59 -7.33
N TYR A 104 7.58 -16.33 -8.42
CA TYR A 104 8.15 -15.92 -9.72
C TYR A 104 7.43 -14.71 -10.31
N GLN A 105 6.12 -14.57 -10.06
CA GLN A 105 5.36 -13.40 -10.50
C GLN A 105 5.74 -12.14 -9.71
N VAL A 106 6.00 -12.30 -8.42
CA VAL A 106 6.51 -11.21 -7.57
C VAL A 106 7.90 -10.78 -8.05
N LEU A 107 8.81 -11.72 -8.33
CA LEU A 107 10.12 -11.43 -8.91
C LEU A 107 10.01 -10.71 -10.25
N ARG A 108 9.01 -11.03 -11.08
CA ARG A 108 8.73 -10.32 -12.32
C ARG A 108 8.35 -8.86 -12.09
N ILE A 109 7.48 -8.57 -11.11
CA ILE A 109 7.10 -7.19 -10.77
C ILE A 109 8.30 -6.40 -10.28
N VAL A 110 9.16 -6.99 -9.44
CA VAL A 110 10.41 -6.36 -8.98
C VAL A 110 11.35 -6.09 -10.14
N TRP A 111 11.50 -7.04 -11.06
CA TRP A 111 12.29 -6.85 -12.27
C TRP A 111 11.76 -5.70 -13.12
N GLU A 112 10.44 -5.61 -13.31
CA GLU A 112 9.79 -4.51 -14.05
C GLU A 112 10.04 -3.15 -13.38
N TRP A 113 9.96 -3.07 -12.06
CA TRP A 113 10.32 -1.88 -11.29
C TRP A 113 11.79 -1.47 -11.49
N GLN A 114 12.71 -2.40 -11.25
CA GLN A 114 14.17 -2.15 -11.35
C GLN A 114 14.59 -1.76 -12.76
N ASN A 115 13.96 -2.33 -13.77
CA ASN A 115 14.25 -2.08 -15.19
C ASN A 115 13.33 -1.03 -15.83
N LYS A 116 12.48 -0.33 -15.05
CA LYS A 116 11.53 0.68 -15.50
C LYS A 116 10.64 0.20 -16.67
N LYS A 117 10.20 -1.08 -16.57
CA LYS A 117 9.31 -1.70 -17.54
C LYS A 117 7.86 -1.60 -17.09
N GLN A 118 6.92 -1.87 -18.00
CA GLN A 118 5.47 -1.90 -17.82
C GLN A 118 4.84 -0.57 -17.39
N TRP A 119 5.57 0.32 -16.71
CA TRP A 119 5.07 1.60 -16.19
C TRP A 119 5.00 2.68 -17.27
N SER A 120 3.91 3.44 -17.30
CA SER A 120 3.69 4.55 -18.22
C SER A 120 3.35 5.82 -17.46
N LEU A 121 3.99 6.94 -17.81
CA LEU A 121 3.79 8.26 -17.19
C LEU A 121 2.60 9.03 -17.78
N ASN A 122 1.63 8.37 -18.43
CA ASN A 122 0.53 9.06 -19.08
C ASN A 122 -0.52 9.59 -18.09
N ASN A 123 -0.99 10.80 -18.34
CA ASN A 123 -2.26 11.44 -17.92
C ASN A 123 -2.66 11.54 -16.43
N LEU A 124 -2.01 10.88 -15.48
CA LEU A 124 -2.37 10.96 -14.05
C LEU A 124 -1.32 11.64 -13.19
N GLY A 125 -0.48 12.47 -13.84
CA GLY A 125 0.59 13.22 -13.20
C GLY A 125 1.71 12.28 -12.73
N SER A 126 2.83 12.50 -13.22
CA SER A 126 4.20 12.33 -12.74
C SER A 126 4.58 11.25 -11.69
N HIS A 127 3.75 10.27 -11.35
CA HIS A 127 4.21 9.16 -10.52
C HIS A 127 5.12 8.24 -11.34
N THR A 128 6.41 8.31 -11.06
CA THR A 128 7.36 7.28 -11.51
C THR A 128 7.13 5.99 -10.69
N TRP A 129 7.78 4.90 -11.07
CA TRP A 129 7.82 3.70 -10.24
C TRP A 129 8.22 4.02 -8.78
N ASN A 130 9.27 4.82 -8.59
CA ASN A 130 9.76 5.16 -7.26
C ASN A 130 8.79 6.06 -6.49
N ASP A 131 8.14 7.03 -7.15
CA ASP A 131 7.10 7.84 -6.52
C ASP A 131 5.96 6.96 -6.00
N PHE A 132 5.58 5.93 -6.75
CA PHE A 132 4.55 4.99 -6.34
C PHE A 132 5.01 4.14 -5.14
N VAL A 133 6.15 3.44 -5.26
CA VAL A 133 6.57 2.44 -4.26
C VAL A 133 6.86 3.04 -2.89
N TYR A 134 7.31 4.31 -2.85
CA TYR A 134 7.61 5.04 -1.61
C TYR A 134 6.50 6.00 -1.18
N SER A 135 5.37 6.02 -1.89
CA SER A 135 4.28 6.95 -1.59
C SER A 135 3.56 6.61 -0.29
N THR A 136 3.19 7.66 0.45
CA THR A 136 2.32 7.60 1.62
C THR A 136 0.92 8.15 1.33
N GLU A 137 0.60 8.43 0.06
CA GLU A 137 -0.77 8.76 -0.35
C GLU A 137 -1.73 7.63 0.00
N THR A 138 -3.03 7.93 0.02
CA THR A 138 -4.03 6.91 0.40
C THR A 138 -4.00 5.69 -0.53
N PRO A 139 -4.31 4.49 -0.03
CA PRO A 139 -4.31 3.27 -0.85
C PRO A 139 -5.28 3.37 -2.03
N GLU A 140 -6.40 4.08 -1.88
CA GLU A 140 -7.36 4.34 -2.96
C GLU A 140 -6.74 5.20 -4.08
N ARG A 141 -5.97 6.24 -3.69
CA ARG A 141 -5.24 7.07 -4.66
C ARG A 141 -4.20 6.25 -5.40
N LEU A 142 -3.46 5.43 -4.68
CA LEU A 142 -2.41 4.57 -5.26
C LEU A 142 -2.98 3.43 -6.11
N ALA A 143 -4.18 2.90 -5.79
CA ALA A 143 -4.88 1.99 -6.68
C ALA A 143 -5.20 2.64 -8.03
N ARG A 144 -5.60 3.91 -8.02
CA ARG A 144 -5.82 4.68 -9.25
C ARG A 144 -4.52 4.89 -10.04
N VAL A 145 -3.42 5.22 -9.37
CA VAL A 145 -2.10 5.38 -9.99
C VAL A 145 -1.67 4.07 -10.66
N TRP A 146 -1.72 2.95 -9.94
CA TRP A 146 -1.38 1.64 -10.47
C TRP A 146 -2.24 1.26 -11.68
N CYS A 147 -3.56 1.43 -11.58
CA CYS A 147 -4.48 1.12 -12.67
C CYS A 147 -4.09 1.80 -13.97
N TRP A 148 -3.75 3.09 -13.93
CA TRP A 148 -3.45 3.85 -15.14
C TRP A 148 -1.99 3.77 -15.59
N ALA A 149 -1.05 3.62 -14.67
CA ALA A 149 0.37 3.53 -15.01
C ALA A 149 0.79 2.12 -15.40
N TYR A 150 0.28 1.11 -14.69
CA TYR A 150 0.70 -0.28 -14.86
C TYR A 150 -0.31 -1.12 -15.69
N GLU A 151 -1.59 -1.18 -15.28
CA GLU A 151 -2.59 -2.08 -15.89
C GLU A 151 -3.12 -1.56 -17.22
N ARG A 152 -3.56 -0.31 -17.26
CA ARG A 152 -4.14 0.37 -18.44
C ARG A 152 -5.31 -0.40 -19.08
N PRO A 153 -6.31 -0.83 -18.30
CA PRO A 153 -7.43 -1.58 -18.81
C PRO A 153 -8.38 -0.71 -19.65
N SER A 154 -9.10 -1.30 -20.58
CA SER A 154 -10.18 -0.63 -21.32
C SER A 154 -11.38 -0.28 -20.45
N ASN A 155 -11.66 -1.10 -19.42
CA ASN A 155 -12.66 -0.84 -18.39
C ASN A 155 -11.97 -0.85 -17.02
N PRO A 156 -11.78 0.32 -16.38
CA PRO A 156 -10.96 0.41 -15.18
C PRO A 156 -11.61 -0.16 -13.93
N ASN A 157 -12.95 -0.22 -13.83
CA ASN A 157 -13.65 -0.60 -12.59
C ASN A 157 -13.05 0.09 -11.36
N MET A 158 -12.85 1.41 -11.43
CA MET A 158 -12.00 2.15 -10.51
C MET A 158 -12.50 2.10 -9.07
N GLU A 159 -13.81 2.22 -8.87
CA GLU A 159 -14.41 2.13 -7.54
C GLU A 159 -14.04 0.81 -6.85
N LEU A 160 -14.23 -0.31 -7.54
CA LEU A 160 -13.90 -1.65 -7.01
C LEU A 160 -12.41 -1.79 -6.67
N ARG A 161 -11.50 -1.19 -7.48
CA ARG A 161 -10.06 -1.20 -7.19
C ARG A 161 -9.74 -0.42 -5.93
N GLN A 162 -10.36 0.75 -5.77
CA GLN A 162 -10.17 1.61 -4.61
C GLN A 162 -10.75 0.99 -3.33
N GLU A 163 -11.95 0.42 -3.38
CA GLU A 163 -12.56 -0.30 -2.25
C GLU A 163 -11.68 -1.46 -1.79
N ASN A 164 -11.17 -2.26 -2.73
CA ASN A 164 -10.29 -3.37 -2.37
C ASN A 164 -8.90 -2.90 -1.91
N ALA A 165 -8.38 -1.79 -2.42
CA ALA A 165 -7.15 -1.21 -1.89
C ALA A 165 -7.32 -0.82 -0.42
N ARG A 166 -8.44 -0.21 -0.05
CA ARG A 166 -8.78 0.10 1.34
C ARG A 166 -8.90 -1.16 2.19
N TYR A 167 -9.63 -2.16 1.68
CA TYR A 167 -9.77 -3.45 2.34
C TYR A 167 -8.40 -4.10 2.66
N TYR A 168 -7.47 -4.13 1.68
CA TYR A 168 -6.14 -4.71 1.89
C TYR A 168 -5.28 -3.86 2.82
N TYR A 169 -5.40 -2.54 2.78
CA TYR A 169 -4.74 -1.68 3.75
C TYR A 169 -5.16 -2.04 5.18
N ASP A 170 -6.45 -2.17 5.43
CA ASP A 170 -7.00 -2.53 6.75
C ASP A 170 -6.62 -3.97 7.16
N LEU A 171 -6.47 -4.89 6.19
CA LEU A 171 -5.94 -6.24 6.43
C LEU A 171 -4.48 -6.17 6.89
N PHE A 172 -3.65 -5.42 6.17
CA PHE A 172 -2.22 -5.28 6.49
C PHE A 172 -1.98 -4.51 7.80
N GLU A 173 -2.87 -3.57 8.15
CA GLU A 173 -2.82 -2.88 9.43
C GLU A 173 -3.07 -3.82 10.61
N ARG A 174 -3.91 -4.84 10.45
CA ARG A 174 -4.12 -5.88 11.47
C ARG A 174 -2.95 -6.85 11.60
N GLU A 175 -2.30 -7.18 10.47
CA GLU A 175 -1.13 -8.08 10.44
C GLU A 175 0.16 -7.41 10.95
N ASP A 176 0.25 -6.11 10.78
CA ASP A 176 1.43 -5.30 11.08
C ASP A 176 0.98 -3.89 11.50
N PRO A 177 0.50 -3.74 12.73
CA PRO A 177 -0.01 -2.47 13.23
C PRO A 177 1.06 -1.37 13.16
N SER A 178 0.66 -0.21 12.64
CA SER A 178 1.50 0.98 12.73
C SER A 178 1.74 1.32 14.20
N PRO A 179 2.96 1.78 14.58
CA PRO A 179 3.21 2.17 15.97
C PRO A 179 2.19 3.23 16.40
N THR A 180 1.55 2.99 17.53
CA THR A 180 0.66 3.99 18.14
C THR A 180 1.49 5.25 18.38
N PRO A 181 1.03 6.44 17.97
CA PRO A 181 1.71 7.68 18.30
C PRO A 181 1.92 7.73 19.82
N GLU A 182 3.15 7.98 20.24
CA GLU A 182 3.38 8.25 21.67
C GLU A 182 2.47 9.40 22.10
N PRO A 183 1.82 9.30 23.29
CA PRO A 183 1.06 10.42 23.81
C PRO A 183 1.97 11.65 23.83
N SER A 184 1.45 12.76 23.31
CA SER A 184 2.19 14.03 23.37
C SER A 184 2.64 14.23 24.81
N PRO A 185 3.90 14.59 25.06
CA PRO A 185 4.33 14.92 26.41
C PRO A 185 3.36 15.95 26.99
N ASP A 186 2.93 15.73 28.22
CA ASP A 186 2.06 16.67 28.90
C ASP A 186 2.67 18.08 28.80
N PRO A 187 1.84 19.10 28.56
CA PRO A 187 2.34 20.46 28.54
C PRO A 187 3.04 20.73 29.87
N PRO A 188 4.14 21.44 29.89
CA PRO A 188 4.84 21.79 31.12
C PRO A 188 3.83 22.46 32.07
N PRO A 189 3.89 22.15 33.38
CA PRO A 189 2.98 22.76 34.35
C PRO A 189 3.02 24.28 34.21
N GLU A 190 1.86 24.91 34.18
CA GLU A 190 1.77 26.37 34.17
C GLU A 190 2.60 26.94 35.33
N PRO A 191 3.38 28.00 35.10
CA PRO A 191 4.14 28.65 36.17
C PRO A 191 3.14 29.11 37.25
N THR A 192 3.36 28.63 38.46
CA THR A 192 2.59 29.08 39.63
C THR A 192 2.64 30.59 39.69
N PRO A 193 1.50 31.29 39.79
CA PRO A 193 1.51 32.74 39.94
C PRO A 193 2.35 33.09 41.17
N PRO A 194 3.08 34.20 41.14
CA PRO A 194 3.86 34.64 42.29
C PRO A 194 2.94 34.81 43.49
N ASP A 195 3.42 34.35 44.66
CA ASP A 195 2.72 34.48 45.94
C ASP A 195 2.67 35.96 46.32
N ASP A 196 1.57 36.63 46.00
CA ASP A 196 1.26 38.00 46.42
C ASP A 196 0.82 38.02 47.88
N THR A 197 1.51 37.36 48.79
CA THR A 197 1.33 37.60 50.22
C THR A 197 1.96 38.93 50.57
N PRO A 198 1.19 39.91 51.03
CA PRO A 198 1.76 41.14 51.53
C PRO A 198 2.53 40.85 52.83
N THR A 199 3.83 40.86 52.79
CA THR A 199 4.66 40.85 53.96
C THR A 199 4.82 42.28 54.45
N ASP A 200 4.36 42.44 55.66
CA ASP A 200 4.73 43.37 56.69
C ASP A 200 3.78 44.52 57.03
N PRO A 201 3.08 44.42 58.20
CA PRO A 201 2.35 45.50 58.81
C PRO A 201 3.15 46.33 59.81
N ASP A 202 4.44 46.33 59.81
CA ASP A 202 5.24 47.08 60.77
C ASP A 202 6.22 48.06 60.09
N HIS A 203 5.69 49.24 59.70
CA HIS A 203 6.50 50.42 59.57
C HIS A 203 5.90 51.61 60.34
N PRO A 204 6.50 52.01 61.48
CA PRO A 204 5.97 53.12 62.25
C PRO A 204 6.19 54.47 61.57
N GLY A 205 5.19 55.31 61.66
CA GLY A 205 4.98 56.55 61.04
C GLY A 205 6.12 57.57 61.08
N TYR A 206 6.13 58.39 60.07
CA TYR A 206 6.59 59.78 60.16
C TYR A 206 5.47 60.72 59.71
N SER A 207 4.89 61.32 60.74
CA SER A 207 4.16 62.54 60.56
C SER A 207 5.11 63.72 60.32
N ASN A 208 4.97 64.40 59.21
CA ASN A 208 5.39 65.78 59.12
C ASN A 208 4.36 66.60 58.31
N GLY A 209 3.68 67.43 59.09
CA GLY A 209 2.82 68.43 58.53
C GLY A 209 3.63 69.53 57.84
N LEU A 210 3.00 70.10 56.88
CA LEU A 210 3.28 71.47 56.42
C LEU A 210 2.03 72.03 55.83
N THR A 211 1.38 72.84 56.58
CA THR A 211 0.42 73.89 56.17
C THR A 211 1.12 74.91 55.29
N ILE A 212 0.57 75.26 54.19
CA ILE A 212 0.74 76.62 53.62
C ILE A 212 -0.56 77.05 52.97
N ASP A 213 -0.96 78.24 53.43
CA ASP A 213 -2.03 79.05 52.91
C ASP A 213 -1.88 79.50 51.45
N GLN A 214 -2.95 79.84 50.92
CA GLN A 214 -3.55 80.84 50.00
C GLN A 214 -4.20 80.26 48.83
#